data_70a5fec84acecfd7b4afda0fd26d9c5a
#
_entry.id   70a5fec84acecfd7b4afda0fd26d9c5a
#
_cell.length_a   1.000
_cell.length_b   1.000
_cell.length_c   1.000
_cell.angle_alpha   90.00
_cell.angle_beta   90.00
_cell.angle_gamma   90.00
#
_symmetry.space_group_name_H-M   'P 1'
#
loop_
_entity.id
_entity.type
_entity.pdbx_description
1 polymer ?
#
loop_
_entity_poly.entity_id
_entity_poly.type
_entity_poly.pdbx_seq_one_letter_code
_entity_poly.pdbx_strand_id
1 'polypeptide(L)'
;QWSEEGIISSSKFVQKLWTLHSKITEQINKNYVNDSSKNLVKFTNRFLKKVSDNLNSFSYNVIIANLHEMYSFLVKNIEKGYKESTIKENYGKILTVIMPVIPHFSSECLKMINMKEPVWPDYDEKIIIEDKINFVIQINGKKRGLLQLNKDKSKDEVLELVKKDLSLNKYLENKKRKTTCSVRIVV
;
A
#
# COMPACT_ATOMS: atom_id res chain seq x y z
N GLN A 1 -3.76 -7.26 -26.81
CA GLN A 1 -3.91 -8.53 -27.53
C GLN A 1 -4.70 -9.48 -26.66
N TRP A 2 -5.84 -9.96 -27.15
CA TRP A 2 -6.68 -10.92 -26.43
C TRP A 2 -5.97 -12.27 -26.41
N SER A 3 -5.85 -12.85 -25.20
CA SER A 3 -5.36 -14.22 -25.05
C SER A 3 -6.27 -14.99 -24.10
N GLU A 4 -6.44 -16.26 -24.36
CA GLU A 4 -7.24 -17.16 -23.53
C GLU A 4 -6.70 -17.24 -22.09
N GLU A 5 -5.39 -17.29 -21.93
CA GLU A 5 -4.70 -17.25 -20.63
C GLU A 5 -4.99 -15.95 -19.85
N GLY A 6 -5.06 -14.81 -20.55
CA GLY A 6 -5.39 -13.53 -19.95
C GLY A 6 -6.81 -13.49 -19.38
N ILE A 7 -7.78 -14.06 -20.12
CA ILE A 7 -9.18 -14.15 -19.68
C ILE A 7 -9.30 -15.07 -18.47
N ILE A 8 -8.67 -16.23 -18.49
CA ILE A 8 -8.66 -17.19 -17.38
C ILE A 8 -8.04 -16.56 -16.13
N SER A 9 -6.93 -15.83 -16.27
CA SER A 9 -6.26 -15.15 -15.17
C SER A 9 -7.13 -14.07 -14.56
N SER A 10 -7.82 -13.28 -15.39
CA SER A 10 -8.74 -12.25 -14.94
C SER A 10 -9.95 -12.84 -14.20
N SER A 11 -10.53 -13.91 -14.71
CA SER A 11 -11.63 -14.64 -14.05
C SER A 11 -11.21 -15.17 -12.68
N LYS A 12 -10.03 -15.80 -12.58
CA LYS A 12 -9.47 -16.27 -11.30
C LYS A 12 -9.24 -15.12 -10.32
N PHE A 13 -8.83 -13.95 -10.80
CA PHE A 13 -8.65 -12.81 -9.93
C PHE A 13 -9.98 -12.27 -9.38
N VAL A 14 -11.02 -12.19 -10.21
CA VAL A 14 -12.36 -11.80 -9.74
C VAL A 14 -12.88 -12.80 -8.71
N GLN A 15 -12.68 -14.10 -8.89
CA GLN A 15 -13.05 -15.12 -7.89
C GLN A 15 -12.31 -14.90 -6.55
N LYS A 16 -11.02 -14.52 -6.58
CA LYS A 16 -10.27 -14.18 -5.38
C LYS A 16 -10.83 -12.93 -4.69
N LEU A 17 -11.29 -11.94 -5.45
CA LEU A 17 -11.94 -10.76 -4.89
C LEU A 17 -13.27 -11.11 -4.20
N TRP A 18 -14.05 -12.03 -4.76
CA TRP A 18 -15.27 -12.53 -4.11
C TRP A 18 -14.98 -13.26 -2.80
N THR A 19 -13.97 -14.12 -2.79
CA THR A 19 -13.53 -14.81 -1.56
C THR A 19 -13.06 -13.80 -0.49
N LEU A 20 -12.34 -12.76 -0.89
CA LEU A 20 -11.93 -11.69 0.01
C LEU A 20 -13.13 -10.90 0.55
N HIS A 21 -14.09 -10.58 -0.33
CA HIS A 21 -15.33 -9.89 0.08
C HIS A 21 -16.08 -10.66 1.15
N SER A 22 -16.26 -11.97 0.98
CA SER A 22 -16.91 -12.82 2.00
C SER A 22 -16.17 -12.74 3.35
N LYS A 23 -14.85 -12.81 3.36
CA LYS A 23 -14.06 -12.66 4.59
C LYS A 23 -14.22 -11.27 5.22
N ILE A 24 -14.28 -10.21 4.42
CA ILE A 24 -14.50 -8.84 4.91
C ILE A 24 -15.89 -8.71 5.54
N THR A 25 -16.90 -9.27 4.89
CA THR A 25 -18.28 -9.26 5.42
C THR A 25 -18.37 -10.01 6.75
N GLU A 26 -17.72 -11.15 6.88
CA GLU A 26 -17.62 -11.86 8.17
C GLU A 26 -16.93 -11.01 9.25
N GLN A 27 -15.90 -10.24 8.90
CA GLN A 27 -15.20 -9.36 9.84
C GLN A 27 -16.07 -8.17 10.26
N ILE A 28 -16.84 -7.59 9.35
CA ILE A 28 -17.81 -6.54 9.64
C ILE A 28 -18.79 -7.01 10.72
N ASN A 29 -19.27 -8.26 10.64
CA ASN A 29 -20.23 -8.83 11.55
C ASN A 29 -19.65 -9.23 12.93
N LYS A 30 -18.30 -9.35 13.06
CA LYS A 30 -17.65 -9.79 14.31
C LYS A 30 -17.43 -8.69 15.35
N ASN A 31 -17.71 -7.46 15.03
CA ASN A 31 -17.69 -6.29 15.93
C ASN A 31 -16.41 -6.20 16.80
N TYR A 32 -15.23 -6.08 16.18
CA TYR A 32 -13.97 -5.93 16.88
C TYR A 32 -13.84 -4.59 17.61
N VAL A 33 -13.33 -4.62 18.83
CA VAL A 33 -13.11 -3.42 19.68
C VAL A 33 -11.74 -2.78 19.41
N ASN A 34 -10.79 -3.51 18.81
CA ASN A 34 -9.42 -3.04 18.58
C ASN A 34 -9.32 -2.04 17.43
N ASP A 35 -8.64 -0.95 17.70
CA ASP A 35 -8.46 0.16 16.75
C ASP A 35 -7.14 0.06 15.97
N SER A 36 -7.06 -0.91 15.07
CA SER A 36 -5.96 -0.99 14.07
C SER A 36 -6.23 -0.10 12.85
N SER A 37 -7.13 0.86 12.98
CA SER A 37 -7.72 1.66 11.91
C SER A 37 -6.70 2.49 11.10
N LYS A 38 -5.65 3.03 11.73
CA LYS A 38 -4.69 3.96 11.10
C LYS A 38 -4.08 3.41 9.80
N ASN A 39 -3.68 2.14 9.79
CA ASN A 39 -3.07 1.54 8.60
C ASN A 39 -4.07 1.36 7.46
N LEU A 40 -5.32 0.98 7.78
CA LEU A 40 -6.38 0.83 6.79
C LEU A 40 -6.75 2.18 6.20
N VAL A 41 -6.99 3.19 7.03
CA VAL A 41 -7.34 4.55 6.60
C VAL A 41 -6.23 5.14 5.72
N LYS A 42 -4.97 5.00 6.13
CA LYS A 42 -3.82 5.48 5.34
C LYS A 42 -3.73 4.77 4.00
N PHE A 43 -3.87 3.44 4.00
CA PHE A 43 -3.87 2.65 2.77
C PHE A 43 -5.02 3.09 1.85
N THR A 44 -6.24 3.21 2.39
CA THR A 44 -7.41 3.64 1.61
C THR A 44 -7.17 4.99 0.93
N ASN A 45 -6.76 6.02 1.68
CA ASN A 45 -6.51 7.34 1.09
C ASN A 45 -5.45 7.29 -0.02
N ARG A 46 -4.36 6.54 0.17
CA ARG A 46 -3.33 6.34 -0.86
C ARG A 46 -3.89 5.62 -2.10
N PHE A 47 -4.70 4.59 -1.89
CA PHE A 47 -5.33 3.84 -2.96
C PHE A 47 -6.29 4.71 -3.76
N LEU A 48 -7.15 5.50 -3.07
CA LEU A 48 -8.06 6.45 -3.71
C LEU A 48 -7.31 7.42 -4.62
N LYS A 49 -6.25 8.06 -4.11
CA LYS A 49 -5.41 8.96 -4.90
C LYS A 49 -4.84 8.26 -6.13
N LYS A 50 -4.17 7.11 -5.95
CA LYS A 50 -3.57 6.35 -7.05
C LYS A 50 -4.59 6.00 -8.14
N VAL A 51 -5.76 5.50 -7.76
CA VAL A 51 -6.79 5.10 -8.74
C VAL A 51 -7.37 6.31 -9.44
N SER A 52 -7.67 7.41 -8.72
CA SER A 52 -8.17 8.65 -9.30
C SER A 52 -7.18 9.24 -10.30
N ASP A 53 -5.90 9.33 -9.95
CA ASP A 53 -4.84 9.83 -10.83
C ASP A 53 -4.70 8.96 -12.09
N ASN A 54 -4.76 7.63 -11.94
CA ASN A 54 -4.67 6.70 -13.05
C ASN A 54 -5.91 6.68 -13.96
N LEU A 55 -7.09 6.92 -13.42
CA LEU A 55 -8.31 7.12 -14.22
C LEU A 55 -8.21 8.39 -15.05
N ASN A 56 -7.78 9.49 -14.44
CA ASN A 56 -7.59 10.78 -15.13
C ASN A 56 -6.54 10.69 -16.26
N SER A 57 -5.53 9.84 -16.11
CA SER A 57 -4.48 9.61 -17.12
C SER A 57 -4.79 8.43 -18.06
N PHE A 58 -5.97 7.80 -17.96
CA PHE A 58 -6.34 6.60 -18.72
C PHE A 58 -5.36 5.43 -18.59
N SER A 59 -4.65 5.34 -17.47
CA SER A 59 -3.64 4.32 -17.20
C SER A 59 -4.26 3.05 -16.59
N TYR A 60 -5.19 2.40 -17.31
CA TYR A 60 -5.96 1.24 -16.82
C TYR A 60 -5.09 0.03 -16.42
N ASN A 61 -3.99 -0.21 -17.12
CA ASN A 61 -3.04 -1.26 -16.76
C ASN A 61 -2.43 -1.06 -15.38
N VAL A 62 -2.19 0.21 -14.97
CA VAL A 62 -1.69 0.55 -13.65
C VAL A 62 -2.79 0.36 -12.60
N ILE A 63 -4.05 0.65 -12.94
CA ILE A 63 -5.18 0.40 -12.03
C ILE A 63 -5.29 -1.09 -11.70
N ILE A 64 -5.08 -1.98 -12.67
CA ILE A 64 -5.06 -3.43 -12.42
C ILE A 64 -3.95 -3.80 -11.43
N ALA A 65 -2.75 -3.22 -11.57
CA ALA A 65 -1.67 -3.41 -10.59
C ALA A 65 -2.05 -2.89 -9.19
N ASN A 66 -2.73 -1.74 -9.11
CA ASN A 66 -3.25 -1.21 -7.84
C ASN A 66 -4.32 -2.14 -7.22
N LEU A 67 -5.17 -2.79 -8.01
CA LEU A 67 -6.11 -3.79 -7.52
C LEU A 67 -5.40 -5.01 -6.88
N HIS A 68 -4.30 -5.47 -7.46
CA HIS A 68 -3.49 -6.53 -6.86
C HIS A 68 -2.80 -6.08 -5.56
N GLU A 69 -2.33 -4.82 -5.49
CA GLU A 69 -1.79 -4.22 -4.27
C GLU A 69 -2.88 -4.17 -3.17
N MET A 70 -4.07 -3.71 -3.51
CA MET A 70 -5.23 -3.65 -2.63
C MET A 70 -5.62 -5.04 -2.10
N TYR A 71 -5.73 -6.01 -2.98
CA TYR A 71 -6.02 -7.41 -2.61
C TYR A 71 -5.00 -7.93 -1.59
N SER A 72 -3.70 -7.77 -1.90
CA SER A 72 -2.62 -8.25 -1.04
C SER A 72 -2.61 -7.55 0.32
N PHE A 73 -2.88 -6.25 0.35
CA PHE A 73 -2.99 -5.49 1.61
C PHE A 73 -4.16 -5.98 2.47
N LEU A 74 -5.34 -6.11 1.89
CA LEU A 74 -6.53 -6.54 2.61
C LEU A 74 -6.40 -7.97 3.14
N VAL A 75 -5.94 -8.92 2.32
CA VAL A 75 -5.70 -10.31 2.75
C VAL A 75 -4.76 -10.36 3.95
N LYS A 76 -3.67 -9.60 3.92
CA LYS A 76 -2.66 -9.59 5.00
C LYS A 76 -3.15 -8.96 6.30
N ASN A 77 -4.09 -8.03 6.21
CA ASN A 77 -4.47 -7.20 7.36
C ASN A 77 -5.87 -7.49 7.90
N ILE A 78 -6.74 -8.18 7.14
CA ILE A 78 -8.12 -8.40 7.55
C ILE A 78 -8.23 -9.18 8.87
N GLU A 79 -7.31 -10.12 9.11
CA GLU A 79 -7.32 -10.95 10.33
C GLU A 79 -6.94 -10.18 11.60
N LYS A 80 -6.34 -8.98 11.46
CA LYS A 80 -6.03 -8.13 12.63
C LYS A 80 -7.25 -7.59 13.34
N GLY A 81 -8.42 -7.67 12.71
CA GLY A 81 -9.67 -7.14 13.21
C GLY A 81 -9.73 -5.60 13.11
N TYR A 82 -10.84 -5.11 12.61
CA TYR A 82 -11.11 -3.68 12.51
C TYR A 82 -12.48 -3.40 13.12
N LYS A 83 -12.66 -2.20 13.67
CA LYS A 83 -13.97 -1.73 14.08
C LYS A 83 -14.92 -1.75 12.87
N GLU A 84 -16.14 -2.24 13.05
CA GLU A 84 -17.15 -2.39 11.98
C GLU A 84 -17.28 -1.11 11.12
N SER A 85 -17.49 0.03 11.78
CA SER A 85 -17.66 1.31 11.07
C SER A 85 -16.45 1.66 10.21
N THR A 86 -15.25 1.42 10.72
CA THR A 86 -14.00 1.76 10.02
C THR A 86 -13.79 0.87 8.79
N ILE A 87 -13.99 -0.46 8.93
CA ILE A 87 -13.79 -1.34 7.78
C ILE A 87 -14.88 -1.12 6.73
N LYS A 88 -16.13 -0.95 7.15
CA LYS A 88 -17.25 -0.71 6.26
C LYS A 88 -17.05 0.57 5.44
N GLU A 89 -16.70 1.68 6.10
CA GLU A 89 -16.44 2.96 5.43
C GLU A 89 -15.29 2.85 4.44
N ASN A 90 -14.13 2.36 4.87
CA ASN A 90 -12.93 2.31 4.03
C ASN A 90 -13.07 1.32 2.88
N TYR A 91 -13.66 0.16 3.11
CA TYR A 91 -13.92 -0.83 2.06
C TYR A 91 -14.96 -0.32 1.07
N GLY A 92 -15.99 0.38 1.52
CA GLY A 92 -16.96 1.03 0.66
C GLY A 92 -16.32 2.07 -0.27
N LYS A 93 -15.43 2.92 0.26
CA LYS A 93 -14.64 3.86 -0.57
C LYS A 93 -13.80 3.13 -1.64
N ILE A 94 -13.14 2.04 -1.26
CA ILE A 94 -12.37 1.21 -2.20
C ILE A 94 -13.29 0.66 -3.30
N LEU A 95 -14.42 0.05 -2.94
CA LEU A 95 -15.39 -0.49 -3.90
C LEU A 95 -15.90 0.58 -4.87
N THR A 96 -16.12 1.80 -4.36
CA THR A 96 -16.60 2.93 -5.18
C THR A 96 -15.59 3.30 -6.27
N VAL A 97 -14.29 3.46 -5.92
CA VAL A 97 -13.30 3.92 -6.91
C VAL A 97 -12.89 2.86 -7.91
N ILE A 98 -13.11 1.57 -7.62
CA ILE A 98 -12.86 0.50 -8.59
C ILE A 98 -14.08 0.18 -9.48
N MET A 99 -15.22 0.80 -9.21
CA MET A 99 -16.45 0.60 -9.99
C MET A 99 -16.27 0.86 -11.49
N PRO A 100 -15.52 1.87 -11.96
CA PRO A 100 -15.28 2.06 -13.39
C PRO A 100 -14.59 0.88 -14.09
N VAL A 101 -13.90 0.01 -13.34
CA VAL A 101 -13.14 -1.13 -13.87
C VAL A 101 -13.91 -2.44 -13.73
N ILE A 102 -14.54 -2.67 -12.59
CA ILE A 102 -15.31 -3.88 -12.27
C ILE A 102 -16.69 -3.56 -11.68
N PRO A 103 -17.58 -2.95 -12.48
CA PRO A 103 -18.83 -2.35 -11.99
C PRO A 103 -19.76 -3.35 -11.30
N HIS A 104 -19.97 -4.52 -11.89
CA HIS A 104 -20.91 -5.52 -11.34
C HIS A 104 -20.45 -6.04 -9.97
N PHE A 105 -19.16 -6.37 -9.84
CA PHE A 105 -18.58 -6.78 -8.57
C PHE A 105 -18.74 -5.68 -7.50
N SER A 106 -18.34 -4.45 -7.83
CA SER A 106 -18.38 -3.32 -6.89
C SER A 106 -19.80 -3.01 -6.44
N SER A 107 -20.74 -2.95 -7.39
CA SER A 107 -22.15 -2.66 -7.08
C SER A 107 -22.77 -3.72 -6.17
N GLU A 108 -22.54 -5.01 -6.45
CA GLU A 108 -23.06 -6.09 -5.65
C GLU A 108 -22.45 -6.11 -4.24
N CYS A 109 -21.13 -5.95 -4.14
CA CYS A 109 -20.47 -5.87 -2.83
C CYS A 109 -20.96 -4.70 -1.98
N LEU A 110 -21.19 -3.51 -2.58
CA LEU A 110 -21.74 -2.35 -1.87
C LEU A 110 -23.15 -2.64 -1.32
N LYS A 111 -24.03 -3.29 -2.10
CA LYS A 111 -25.36 -3.72 -1.63
C LYS A 111 -25.24 -4.69 -0.46
N MET A 112 -24.38 -5.69 -0.56
CA MET A 112 -24.20 -6.71 0.49
C MET A 112 -23.74 -6.13 1.83
N ILE A 113 -22.97 -5.03 1.83
CA ILE A 113 -22.57 -4.33 3.06
C ILE A 113 -23.54 -3.18 3.44
N ASN A 114 -24.72 -3.12 2.83
CA ASN A 114 -25.75 -2.11 3.08
C ASN A 114 -25.21 -0.66 2.96
N MET A 115 -24.39 -0.38 1.93
CA MET A 115 -23.99 0.98 1.59
C MET A 115 -24.93 1.56 0.53
N LYS A 116 -25.33 2.82 0.75
CA LYS A 116 -26.12 3.59 -0.23
C LYS A 116 -25.28 3.86 -1.49
N GLU A 117 -25.94 4.36 -2.53
CA GLU A 117 -25.28 4.73 -3.80
C GLU A 117 -23.98 5.49 -3.55
N PRO A 118 -22.90 5.04 -4.15
CA PRO A 118 -21.57 5.59 -3.90
C PRO A 118 -21.44 6.99 -4.51
N VAL A 119 -21.09 7.95 -3.68
CA VAL A 119 -20.51 9.22 -4.13
C VAL A 119 -19.02 9.03 -4.27
N TRP A 120 -18.40 9.59 -5.32
CA TRP A 120 -16.96 9.51 -5.49
C TRP A 120 -16.24 10.03 -4.24
N PRO A 121 -15.44 9.21 -3.56
CA PRO A 121 -14.87 9.59 -2.29
C PRO A 121 -13.66 10.50 -2.47
N ASP A 122 -13.58 11.54 -1.66
CA ASP A 122 -12.40 12.37 -1.51
C ASP A 122 -11.32 11.63 -0.70
N TYR A 123 -10.06 12.03 -0.88
CA TYR A 123 -8.92 11.55 -0.10
C TYR A 123 -8.22 12.71 0.62
N ASP A 124 -7.71 12.43 1.80
CA ASP A 124 -6.95 13.40 2.59
C ASP A 124 -5.44 13.22 2.33
N GLU A 125 -4.83 14.21 1.67
CA GLU A 125 -3.39 14.19 1.38
C GLU A 125 -2.53 14.19 2.65
N LYS A 126 -2.99 14.81 3.73
CA LYS A 126 -2.25 14.84 5.01
C LYS A 126 -2.08 13.44 5.60
N ILE A 127 -3.07 12.57 5.40
CA ILE A 127 -3.01 11.16 5.84
C ILE A 127 -2.06 10.35 4.98
N ILE A 128 -1.90 10.72 3.70
CA ILE A 128 -1.04 10.01 2.75
C ILE A 128 0.44 10.29 2.99
N ILE A 129 0.79 11.48 3.49
CA ILE A 129 2.18 11.87 3.74
C ILE A 129 2.84 10.86 4.67
N GLU A 130 3.89 10.23 4.17
CA GLU A 130 4.73 9.36 4.99
C GLU A 130 5.74 10.22 5.75
N ASP A 131 5.64 10.22 7.07
CA ASP A 131 6.66 10.83 7.92
C ASP A 131 8.00 10.09 7.80
N LYS A 132 7.97 8.84 7.34
CA LYS A 132 9.16 8.00 7.19
C LYS A 132 9.32 7.52 5.76
N ILE A 133 10.51 7.71 5.21
CA ILE A 133 10.95 7.20 3.91
C ILE A 133 12.08 6.17 4.11
N ASN A 134 12.20 5.27 3.15
CA ASN A 134 13.25 4.27 3.15
C ASN A 134 14.50 4.82 2.45
N PHE A 135 15.54 5.11 3.22
CA PHE A 135 16.85 5.46 2.68
C PHE A 135 17.62 4.18 2.34
N VAL A 136 17.95 4.01 1.06
CA VAL A 136 18.82 2.92 0.60
C VAL A 136 20.27 3.35 0.78
N ILE A 137 20.99 2.64 1.65
CA ILE A 137 22.41 2.92 1.90
C ILE A 137 23.25 2.05 0.96
N GLN A 138 23.99 2.72 0.09
CA GLN A 138 24.97 2.10 -0.79
C GLN A 138 26.38 2.44 -0.31
N ILE A 139 27.23 1.43 -0.16
CA ILE A 139 28.63 1.58 0.18
C ILE A 139 29.44 0.95 -0.97
N ASN A 140 30.29 1.77 -1.62
CA ASN A 140 31.07 1.37 -2.80
C ASN A 140 30.20 0.76 -3.92
N GLY A 141 29.07 1.41 -4.24
CA GLY A 141 28.16 1.02 -5.32
C GLY A 141 27.28 -0.20 -5.04
N LYS A 142 27.39 -0.84 -3.87
CA LYS A 142 26.55 -1.98 -3.48
C LYS A 142 25.58 -1.60 -2.38
N LYS A 143 24.31 -1.98 -2.54
CA LYS A 143 23.28 -1.83 -1.48
C LYS A 143 23.71 -2.64 -0.25
N ARG A 144 23.81 -2.00 0.91
CA ARG A 144 24.24 -2.61 2.18
C ARG A 144 23.20 -2.54 3.27
N GLY A 145 22.25 -1.62 3.16
CA GLY A 145 21.18 -1.50 4.14
C GLY A 145 20.01 -0.64 3.67
N LEU A 146 18.95 -0.67 4.48
CA LEU A 146 17.77 0.18 4.38
C LEU A 146 17.56 0.79 5.76
N LEU A 147 17.50 2.11 5.83
CA LEU A 147 17.14 2.85 7.04
C LEU A 147 15.81 3.54 6.83
N GLN A 148 14.87 3.28 7.72
CA GLN A 148 13.57 3.95 7.71
C GLN A 148 13.64 5.17 8.63
N LEU A 149 13.73 6.35 8.06
CA LEU A 149 13.90 7.61 8.78
C LEU A 149 12.85 8.64 8.33
N ASN A 150 12.64 9.66 9.16
CA ASN A 150 11.75 10.76 8.82
C ASN A 150 12.26 11.49 7.57
N LYS A 151 11.32 11.96 6.73
CA LYS A 151 11.60 12.64 5.45
C LYS A 151 12.46 13.90 5.63
N ASP A 152 12.31 14.56 6.78
CA ASP A 152 12.96 15.85 7.08
C ASP A 152 14.43 15.73 7.51
N LYS A 153 14.96 14.49 7.61
CA LYS A 153 16.37 14.31 7.99
C LYS A 153 17.33 14.71 6.88
N SER A 154 18.32 15.52 7.25
CA SER A 154 19.38 15.92 6.36
C SER A 154 20.32 14.74 6.00
N LYS A 155 21.05 14.87 4.88
CA LYS A 155 22.02 13.85 4.47
C LYS A 155 23.08 13.59 5.53
N ASP A 156 23.48 14.62 6.26
CA ASP A 156 24.52 14.52 7.31
C ASP A 156 24.01 13.75 8.53
N GLU A 157 22.77 13.99 8.96
CA GLU A 157 22.12 13.21 10.03
C GLU A 157 21.95 11.74 9.67
N VAL A 158 21.60 11.45 8.40
CA VAL A 158 21.50 10.06 7.92
C VAL A 158 22.87 9.40 7.92
N LEU A 159 23.94 10.11 7.52
CA LEU A 159 25.32 9.62 7.56
C LEU A 159 25.79 9.31 8.98
N GLU A 160 25.41 10.14 9.96
CA GLU A 160 25.72 9.86 11.37
C GLU A 160 25.03 8.59 11.87
N LEU A 161 23.77 8.39 11.49
CA LEU A 161 23.03 7.19 11.85
C LEU A 161 23.62 5.94 11.21
N VAL A 162 24.06 6.03 9.95
CA VAL A 162 24.76 4.93 9.24
C VAL A 162 26.06 4.55 9.96
N LYS A 163 26.81 5.55 10.47
CA LYS A 163 28.06 5.31 11.23
C LYS A 163 27.81 4.66 12.60
N LYS A 164 26.65 4.93 13.21
CA LYS A 164 26.25 4.35 14.50
C LYS A 164 25.68 2.94 14.38
N ASP A 165 25.20 2.56 13.19
CA ASP A 165 24.64 1.22 12.94
C ASP A 165 25.79 0.20 12.82
N LEU A 166 25.88 -0.71 13.81
CA LEU A 166 26.92 -1.73 13.87
C LEU A 166 26.95 -2.66 12.65
N SER A 167 25.80 -2.88 12.01
CA SER A 167 25.68 -3.73 10.83
C SER A 167 26.28 -3.08 9.58
N LEU A 168 26.18 -1.75 9.48
CA LEU A 168 26.69 -0.95 8.39
C LEU A 168 28.13 -0.50 8.60
N ASN A 169 28.52 -0.29 9.87
CA ASN A 169 29.86 0.15 10.25
C ASN A 169 30.95 -0.87 9.87
N LYS A 170 30.64 -2.16 9.89
CA LYS A 170 31.54 -3.23 9.40
C LYS A 170 32.04 -2.98 7.97
N TYR A 171 31.21 -2.38 7.12
CA TYR A 171 31.58 -2.08 5.73
C TYR A 171 32.38 -0.77 5.59
N LEU A 172 32.33 0.09 6.61
CA LEU A 172 33.10 1.33 6.68
C LEU A 172 34.49 1.10 7.26
N GLU A 173 34.62 0.27 8.30
CA GLU A 173 35.89 0.00 9.00
C GLU A 173 36.84 -0.91 8.22
N ASN A 174 36.32 -1.92 7.51
CA ASN A 174 37.14 -2.87 6.78
C ASN A 174 37.91 -2.26 5.59
N LYS A 175 37.78 -0.96 5.32
CA LYS A 175 38.45 -0.26 4.20
C LYS A 175 39.23 1.00 4.55
N LYS A 176 39.46 1.30 5.82
CA LYS A 176 40.38 2.40 6.22
C LYS A 176 41.80 2.25 5.71
N ARG A 177 42.17 1.12 5.08
CA ARG A 177 43.52 0.85 4.60
C ARG A 177 43.77 1.09 3.10
N LYS A 178 42.74 1.24 2.26
CA LYS A 178 42.91 1.57 0.81
C LYS A 178 41.62 2.21 0.26
N THR A 179 41.76 3.46 -0.18
CA THR A 179 40.80 4.21 -1.01
C THR A 179 39.58 4.84 -0.32
N THR A 180 39.23 6.06 -0.70
CA THR A 180 38.06 6.84 -0.32
C THR A 180 36.77 5.99 -0.37
N CYS A 181 36.15 5.79 0.79
CA CYS A 181 34.87 5.09 0.89
C CYS A 181 33.73 6.03 0.42
N SER A 182 33.09 5.73 -0.70
CA SER A 182 31.92 6.48 -1.16
C SER A 182 30.63 5.91 -0.54
N VAL A 183 29.96 6.71 0.27
CA VAL A 183 28.63 6.42 0.76
C VAL A 183 27.63 7.20 -0.10
N ARG A 184 26.72 6.49 -0.76
CA ARG A 184 25.62 7.11 -1.53
C ARG A 184 24.30 6.77 -0.83
N ILE A 185 23.53 7.80 -0.51
CA ILE A 185 22.19 7.70 0.03
C ILE A 185 21.23 7.93 -1.14
N VAL A 186 20.33 6.98 -1.37
CA VAL A 186 19.28 7.04 -2.39
C VAL A 186 17.93 7.00 -1.68
N VAL A 187 17.06 7.92 -2.03
CA VAL A 187 15.69 8.06 -1.49
C VAL A 187 14.72 7.33 -2.39
#